data_92d13e074b7978241513619c11df5c01
#
_entry.id   92d13e074b7978241513619c11df5c01
#
_cell.length_a   1.000
_cell.length_b   1.000
_cell.length_c   1.000
_cell.angle_alpha   90.00
_cell.angle_beta   90.00
_cell.angle_gamma   90.00
#
_symmetry.space_group_name_H-M   'P 1'
#
loop_
_entity.id
_entity.type
_entity.pdbx_description
1 polymer ?
#
loop_
_entity_poly.entity_id
_entity_poly.type
_entity_poly.pdbx_seq_one_letter_code
_entity_poly.pdbx_strand_id
1 'polypeptide(L)'
;MKKIYVISAKQISIQQPLCEDWMAQPLRYEQDYVRCVDPDFRQFISAGEARRMGKLLKRALATSLSALSEGGIEHPDAVITGTGFGSVENTELFLDAMVREGESLLKPTQFMQSTHNTTSSLISIHTKSHGYNSTYSQKHLSFDSALYDAWLQFRLGRIHSALVGAHDEMTAVFHSFMRKAGFLSECDICSEAAVSVLLSGEPSEKTLCTLGGVWIKSRPSSQQVCEQIRKMLEDNGLSPEDVGCVMTGMNGSEADADYAFLGDVLPQASSLRYKPLFGDCFSAPALGVYAAIQCLAKGKVPSCLTADDTPRPCGQSVLVVNIAERRHCSLILLCKN
;
A
#
# COMPACT_ATOMS: atom_id res chain seq x y z
N MET A 1 -24.26 -2.21 -8.62
CA MET A 1 -23.37 -3.10 -7.84
C MET A 1 -23.34 -2.67 -6.38
N LYS A 2 -23.12 -3.58 -5.42
CA LYS A 2 -22.96 -3.18 -4.00
C LYS A 2 -21.68 -2.33 -3.88
N LYS A 3 -21.79 -1.11 -3.35
CA LYS A 3 -20.65 -0.21 -3.16
C LYS A 3 -19.74 -0.73 -2.04
N ILE A 4 -18.47 -0.44 -2.14
CA ILE A 4 -17.46 -0.71 -1.09
C ILE A 4 -16.90 0.65 -0.68
N TYR A 5 -16.95 0.95 0.60
CA TYR A 5 -16.57 2.24 1.16
C TYR A 5 -15.21 2.14 1.84
N VAL A 6 -14.35 3.11 1.59
CA VAL A 6 -13.10 3.28 2.31
C VAL A 6 -13.39 4.16 3.52
N ILE A 7 -13.24 3.60 4.72
CA ILE A 7 -13.62 4.27 5.97
C ILE A 7 -12.41 4.95 6.62
N SER A 8 -11.25 4.33 6.53
CA SER A 8 -10.00 4.87 7.07
C SER A 8 -8.80 4.35 6.28
N ALA A 9 -7.74 5.12 6.24
CA ALA A 9 -6.45 4.71 5.68
C ALA A 9 -5.32 5.34 6.51
N LYS A 10 -4.35 4.52 6.92
CA LYS A 10 -3.20 4.93 7.75
C LYS A 10 -1.89 4.42 7.14
N GLN A 11 -0.84 5.22 7.31
CA GLN A 11 0.49 4.89 6.83
C GLN A 11 1.56 5.16 7.91
N ILE A 12 2.62 4.38 7.83
CA ILE A 12 3.94 4.66 8.41
C ILE A 12 4.93 4.46 7.25
N SER A 13 5.63 5.52 6.90
CA SER A 13 6.58 5.57 5.77
C SER A 13 7.73 6.51 6.12
N ILE A 14 8.45 6.98 5.14
CA ILE A 14 9.44 8.04 5.30
C ILE A 14 8.81 9.44 5.54
N GLN A 15 7.48 9.55 5.53
CA GLN A 15 6.76 10.76 5.90
C GLN A 15 6.31 10.70 7.36
N GLN A 16 5.78 11.81 7.91
CA GLN A 16 5.21 11.82 9.27
C GLN A 16 4.16 10.72 9.41
N PRO A 17 4.26 9.87 10.45
CA PRO A 17 3.44 8.69 10.56
C PRO A 17 2.02 9.00 11.04
N LEU A 18 1.06 8.20 10.56
CA LEU A 18 -0.33 8.17 11.01
C LEU A 18 -1.13 9.49 10.85
N CYS A 19 -0.58 10.44 10.09
CA CYS A 19 -1.23 11.74 9.80
C CYS A 19 -1.10 12.11 8.32
N GLU A 20 -1.75 13.22 7.91
CA GLU A 20 -1.72 13.74 6.54
C GLU A 20 -0.84 14.99 6.41
N ASP A 21 0.07 15.26 7.36
CA ASP A 21 0.95 16.45 7.37
C ASP A 21 1.83 16.53 6.12
N TRP A 22 2.17 15.40 5.51
CA TRP A 22 2.89 15.32 4.25
C TRP A 22 2.23 16.08 3.10
N MET A 23 0.90 16.30 3.16
CA MET A 23 0.20 17.09 2.13
C MET A 23 0.56 18.57 2.17
N ALA A 24 0.94 19.09 3.34
CA ALA A 24 1.31 20.51 3.54
C ALA A 24 2.81 20.68 3.76
N GLN A 25 3.44 19.75 4.44
CA GLN A 25 4.84 19.80 4.86
C GLN A 25 5.53 18.44 4.59
N PRO A 26 5.76 18.09 3.31
CA PRO A 26 6.41 16.82 2.97
C PRO A 26 7.86 16.82 3.42
N LEU A 27 8.30 15.72 4.03
CA LEU A 27 9.71 15.46 4.28
C LEU A 27 10.40 15.13 2.96
N ARG A 28 11.59 15.68 2.73
CA ARG A 28 12.41 15.46 1.54
C ARG A 28 13.74 14.83 1.95
N TYR A 29 14.24 13.92 1.12
CA TYR A 29 15.42 13.13 1.40
C TYR A 29 16.34 13.15 0.18
N GLU A 30 17.66 13.17 0.44
CA GLU A 30 18.72 13.08 -0.58
C GLU A 30 19.38 11.70 -0.59
N GLN A 31 19.13 10.91 0.45
CA GLN A 31 19.67 9.56 0.60
C GLN A 31 18.93 8.58 -0.31
N ASP A 32 19.65 7.59 -0.83
CA ASP A 32 19.10 6.50 -1.63
C ASP A 32 18.44 5.38 -0.81
N TYR A 33 18.63 5.39 0.53
CA TYR A 33 17.97 4.50 1.47
C TYR A 33 17.49 5.28 2.69
N VAL A 34 16.20 5.26 2.94
CA VAL A 34 15.55 5.98 4.03
C VAL A 34 14.62 5.05 4.80
N ARG A 35 14.79 4.97 6.11
CA ARG A 35 13.90 4.18 6.99
C ARG A 35 12.62 4.97 7.30
N CYS A 36 11.56 4.24 7.67
CA CYS A 36 10.33 4.83 8.16
C CYS A 36 10.55 5.77 9.36
N VAL A 37 9.77 6.84 9.43
CA VAL A 37 9.58 7.63 10.64
C VAL A 37 8.61 6.87 11.55
N ASP A 38 9.14 6.28 12.62
CA ASP A 38 8.34 5.45 13.53
C ASP A 38 7.54 6.34 14.53
N PRO A 39 6.25 6.03 14.79
CA PRO A 39 5.49 6.67 15.86
C PRO A 39 5.90 6.15 17.25
N ASP A 40 5.37 6.74 18.31
CA ASP A 40 5.46 6.13 19.65
C ASP A 40 4.55 4.90 19.74
N PHE A 41 5.15 3.73 19.58
CA PHE A 41 4.43 2.44 19.58
C PHE A 41 3.75 2.12 20.92
N ARG A 42 4.12 2.79 22.03
CA ARG A 42 3.47 2.59 23.35
C ARG A 42 2.00 2.97 23.37
N GLN A 43 1.55 3.76 22.40
CA GLN A 43 0.15 4.09 22.20
C GLN A 43 -0.69 2.90 21.69
N PHE A 44 -0.05 1.90 21.09
CA PHE A 44 -0.70 0.78 20.42
C PHE A 44 -0.37 -0.59 21.04
N ILE A 45 0.82 -0.72 21.61
CA ILE A 45 1.39 -2.00 22.00
C ILE A 45 1.99 -1.87 23.41
N SER A 46 1.71 -2.83 24.29
CA SER A 46 2.32 -2.86 25.61
C SER A 46 3.85 -3.04 25.54
N ALA A 47 4.58 -2.51 26.51
CA ALA A 47 6.04 -2.61 26.57
C ALA A 47 6.54 -4.08 26.57
N GLY A 48 5.77 -5.00 27.17
CA GLY A 48 6.09 -6.43 27.23
C GLY A 48 6.00 -7.10 25.85
N GLU A 49 4.97 -6.80 25.09
CA GLU A 49 4.76 -7.31 23.73
C GLU A 49 5.76 -6.70 22.75
N ALA A 50 5.99 -5.37 22.84
CA ALA A 50 6.89 -4.65 21.96
C ALA A 50 8.33 -5.17 21.99
N ARG A 51 8.80 -5.72 23.13
CA ARG A 51 10.14 -6.30 23.27
C ARG A 51 10.34 -7.56 22.41
N ARG A 52 9.26 -8.25 22.06
CA ARG A 52 9.29 -9.52 21.32
C ARG A 52 9.00 -9.34 19.83
N MET A 53 8.68 -8.12 19.39
CA MET A 53 8.30 -7.83 18.00
C MET A 53 9.41 -7.08 17.26
N GLY A 54 9.66 -7.49 16.01
CA GLY A 54 10.43 -6.71 15.04
C GLY A 54 9.71 -5.40 14.67
N LYS A 55 10.42 -4.49 14.02
CA LYS A 55 9.88 -3.17 13.65
C LYS A 55 8.70 -3.29 12.68
N LEU A 56 8.79 -4.19 11.70
CA LEU A 56 7.71 -4.44 10.74
C LEU A 56 6.38 -4.73 11.45
N LEU A 57 6.39 -5.65 12.41
CA LEU A 57 5.19 -6.05 13.14
C LEU A 57 4.61 -4.91 13.99
N LYS A 58 5.47 -4.09 14.61
CA LYS A 58 5.04 -2.90 15.37
C LYS A 58 4.36 -1.88 14.46
N ARG A 59 4.93 -1.61 13.28
CA ARG A 59 4.38 -0.69 12.29
C ARG A 59 3.04 -1.20 11.74
N ALA A 60 2.97 -2.48 11.42
CA ALA A 60 1.75 -3.12 10.94
C ALA A 60 0.61 -3.05 11.97
N LEU A 61 0.90 -3.33 13.25
CA LEU A 61 -0.08 -3.18 14.32
C LEU A 61 -0.50 -1.72 14.50
N ALA A 62 0.46 -0.78 14.53
CA ALA A 62 0.15 0.63 14.74
C ALA A 62 -0.77 1.19 13.63
N THR A 63 -0.48 0.90 12.35
CA THR A 63 -1.35 1.32 11.24
C THR A 63 -2.70 0.64 11.28
N SER A 64 -2.76 -0.65 11.59
CA SER A 64 -3.99 -1.43 11.65
C SER A 64 -4.91 -0.98 12.78
N LEU A 65 -4.37 -0.86 14.00
CA LEU A 65 -5.14 -0.43 15.16
C LEU A 65 -5.60 1.02 15.03
N SER A 66 -4.75 1.89 14.46
CA SER A 66 -5.12 3.27 14.16
C SER A 66 -6.27 3.36 13.14
N ALA A 67 -6.22 2.56 12.06
CA ALA A 67 -7.26 2.54 11.05
C ALA A 67 -8.58 2.00 11.59
N LEU A 68 -8.55 0.93 12.38
CA LEU A 68 -9.73 0.34 13.02
C LEU A 68 -10.37 1.30 14.04
N SER A 69 -9.56 1.92 14.89
CA SER A 69 -10.02 2.90 15.88
C SER A 69 -10.69 4.11 15.23
N GLU A 70 -10.04 4.69 14.20
CA GLU A 70 -10.62 5.80 13.45
C GLU A 70 -11.92 5.40 12.75
N GLY A 71 -11.97 4.20 12.11
CA GLY A 71 -13.15 3.70 11.44
C GLY A 71 -14.27 3.24 12.35
N GLY A 72 -13.98 2.96 13.63
CA GLY A 72 -14.97 2.47 14.60
C GLY A 72 -15.36 1.00 14.39
N ILE A 73 -14.48 0.21 13.79
CA ILE A 73 -14.64 -1.24 13.61
C ILE A 73 -13.57 -1.95 14.44
N GLU A 74 -13.99 -2.68 15.48
CA GLU A 74 -13.04 -3.39 16.37
C GLU A 74 -12.61 -4.74 15.80
N HIS A 75 -13.54 -5.47 15.20
CA HIS A 75 -13.36 -6.84 14.71
C HIS A 75 -13.75 -6.93 13.23
N PRO A 76 -12.83 -6.66 12.30
CA PRO A 76 -13.15 -6.79 10.88
C PRO A 76 -13.41 -8.26 10.49
N ASP A 77 -14.33 -8.49 9.54
CA ASP A 77 -14.64 -9.83 9.02
C ASP A 77 -13.44 -10.45 8.28
N ALA A 78 -12.56 -9.60 7.75
CA ALA A 78 -11.37 -10.05 7.05
C ALA A 78 -10.14 -9.20 7.41
N VAL A 79 -8.99 -9.88 7.54
CA VAL A 79 -7.66 -9.26 7.60
C VAL A 79 -6.83 -9.82 6.45
N ILE A 80 -6.54 -9.00 5.45
CA ILE A 80 -5.85 -9.41 4.23
C ILE A 80 -4.62 -8.52 4.04
N THR A 81 -3.43 -9.14 4.01
CA THR A 81 -2.18 -8.37 3.93
C THR A 81 -1.37 -8.74 2.70
N GLY A 82 -0.61 -7.77 2.20
CA GLY A 82 0.42 -7.93 1.18
C GLY A 82 1.81 -7.68 1.77
N THR A 83 2.80 -8.40 1.27
CA THR A 83 4.22 -8.15 1.58
C THR A 83 5.09 -8.72 0.46
N GLY A 84 6.16 -8.03 0.11
CA GLY A 84 7.10 -8.56 -0.87
C GLY A 84 8.05 -9.59 -0.28
N PHE A 85 8.66 -9.27 0.84
CA PHE A 85 9.68 -10.10 1.50
C PHE A 85 9.43 -10.35 2.98
N GLY A 86 8.35 -9.82 3.56
CA GLY A 86 8.06 -9.98 4.97
C GLY A 86 9.08 -9.28 5.86
N SER A 87 9.40 -9.90 7.00
CA SER A 87 10.38 -9.38 7.94
C SER A 87 11.80 -9.75 7.52
N VAL A 88 12.43 -8.87 6.75
CA VAL A 88 13.81 -9.03 6.26
C VAL A 88 14.79 -9.04 7.44
N GLU A 89 14.61 -8.16 8.44
CA GLU A 89 15.48 -8.09 9.61
C GLU A 89 15.50 -9.41 10.38
N ASN A 90 14.35 -10.03 10.65
CA ASN A 90 14.29 -11.32 11.32
C ASN A 90 14.85 -12.46 10.46
N THR A 91 14.65 -12.40 9.15
CA THR A 91 15.25 -13.37 8.21
C THR A 91 16.78 -13.29 8.25
N GLU A 92 17.34 -12.08 8.17
CA GLU A 92 18.79 -11.88 8.27
C GLU A 92 19.36 -12.37 9.60
N LEU A 93 18.73 -11.99 10.72
CA LEU A 93 19.15 -12.42 12.06
C LEU A 93 19.11 -13.95 12.22
N PHE A 94 18.09 -14.60 11.67
CA PHE A 94 17.97 -16.06 11.72
C PHE A 94 19.04 -16.75 10.87
N LEU A 95 19.26 -16.28 9.64
CA LEU A 95 20.26 -16.86 8.73
C LEU A 95 21.69 -16.61 9.22
N ASP A 96 21.99 -15.41 9.75
CA ASP A 96 23.31 -15.11 10.31
C ASP A 96 23.63 -16.00 11.52
N ALA A 97 22.65 -16.19 12.43
CA ALA A 97 22.82 -17.11 13.57
C ALA A 97 23.05 -18.55 13.09
N MET A 98 22.30 -19.02 12.08
CA MET A 98 22.45 -20.37 11.53
C MET A 98 23.84 -20.58 10.93
N VAL A 99 24.38 -19.58 10.21
CA VAL A 99 25.72 -19.67 9.61
C VAL A 99 26.85 -19.61 10.66
N ARG A 100 26.71 -18.77 11.70
CA ARG A 100 27.78 -18.57 12.70
C ARG A 100 27.74 -19.58 13.84
N GLU A 101 26.57 -19.96 14.30
CA GLU A 101 26.39 -20.74 15.53
C GLU A 101 25.89 -22.17 15.25
N GLY A 102 25.55 -22.48 13.99
CA GLY A 102 24.91 -23.73 13.60
C GLY A 102 23.46 -23.84 14.04
N GLU A 103 22.86 -25.02 13.84
CA GLU A 103 21.40 -25.21 14.03
C GLU A 103 20.98 -25.36 15.50
N SER A 104 21.91 -25.57 16.43
CA SER A 104 21.59 -25.95 17.81
C SER A 104 21.16 -24.80 18.72
N LEU A 105 21.44 -23.54 18.36
CA LEU A 105 21.16 -22.35 19.17
C LEU A 105 20.20 -21.34 18.51
N LEU A 106 19.48 -21.77 17.48
CA LEU A 106 18.56 -20.89 16.74
C LEU A 106 17.37 -20.45 17.61
N LYS A 107 16.99 -19.18 17.50
CA LYS A 107 15.86 -18.60 18.21
C LYS A 107 14.56 -18.85 17.42
N PRO A 108 13.63 -19.69 17.91
CA PRO A 108 12.38 -19.97 17.19
C PRO A 108 11.56 -18.72 16.87
N THR A 109 11.64 -17.68 17.72
CA THR A 109 10.93 -16.41 17.52
C THR A 109 11.36 -15.70 16.24
N GLN A 110 12.67 -15.73 15.89
CA GLN A 110 13.15 -15.10 14.66
C GLN A 110 12.59 -15.82 13.42
N PHE A 111 12.60 -17.16 13.44
CA PHE A 111 11.99 -17.95 12.38
C PHE A 111 10.48 -17.68 12.24
N MET A 112 9.73 -17.72 13.35
CA MET A 112 8.30 -17.44 13.33
C MET A 112 7.99 -16.05 12.77
N GLN A 113 8.77 -15.03 13.15
CA GLN A 113 8.56 -13.64 12.69
C GLN A 113 9.04 -13.41 11.26
N SER A 114 9.86 -14.26 10.68
CA SER A 114 10.30 -14.16 9.28
C SER A 114 9.26 -14.65 8.28
N THR A 115 8.24 -15.41 8.72
CA THR A 115 7.21 -15.90 7.81
C THR A 115 6.25 -14.79 7.38
N HIS A 116 5.87 -14.77 6.09
CA HIS A 116 5.10 -13.68 5.49
C HIS A 116 3.72 -13.49 6.13
N ASN A 117 3.07 -14.56 6.55
CA ASN A 117 1.74 -14.53 7.17
C ASN A 117 1.73 -14.08 8.64
N THR A 118 2.89 -13.95 9.28
CA THR A 118 2.96 -13.52 10.69
C THR A 118 2.28 -12.19 10.91
N THR A 119 2.39 -11.26 9.97
CA THR A 119 1.79 -9.93 10.09
C THR A 119 0.27 -10.00 10.15
N SER A 120 -0.39 -10.68 9.20
CA SER A 120 -1.85 -10.82 9.19
C SER A 120 -2.36 -11.59 10.41
N SER A 121 -1.65 -12.66 10.79
CA SER A 121 -1.99 -13.47 11.96
C SER A 121 -1.90 -12.66 13.26
N LEU A 122 -0.84 -11.86 13.42
CA LEU A 122 -0.65 -11.00 14.60
C LEU A 122 -1.74 -9.94 14.70
N ILE A 123 -2.10 -9.29 13.59
CA ILE A 123 -3.20 -8.32 13.54
C ILE A 123 -4.50 -9.01 13.98
N SER A 124 -4.83 -10.19 13.43
CA SER A 124 -6.05 -10.92 13.79
C SER A 124 -6.09 -11.33 15.26
N ILE A 125 -4.97 -11.76 15.84
CA ILE A 125 -4.88 -12.08 17.26
C ILE A 125 -5.14 -10.83 18.11
N HIS A 126 -4.51 -9.69 17.80
CA HIS A 126 -4.70 -8.44 18.54
C HIS A 126 -6.12 -7.89 18.43
N THR A 127 -6.71 -7.98 17.27
CA THR A 127 -8.08 -7.50 17.01
C THR A 127 -9.15 -8.52 17.36
N LYS A 128 -8.76 -9.73 17.79
CA LYS A 128 -9.67 -10.87 18.03
C LYS A 128 -10.58 -11.15 16.84
N SER A 129 -10.06 -10.93 15.63
CA SER A 129 -10.77 -11.20 14.38
C SER A 129 -10.62 -12.69 14.04
N HIS A 130 -11.74 -13.41 14.03
CA HIS A 130 -11.79 -14.85 13.76
C HIS A 130 -12.27 -15.19 12.34
N GLY A 131 -12.41 -14.17 11.49
CA GLY A 131 -12.91 -14.29 10.15
C GLY A 131 -11.82 -14.65 9.12
N TYR A 132 -12.01 -14.20 7.89
CA TYR A 132 -11.10 -14.49 6.80
C TYR A 132 -9.71 -13.85 7.02
N ASN A 133 -8.65 -14.64 6.87
CA ASN A 133 -7.27 -14.16 6.99
C ASN A 133 -6.44 -14.70 5.82
N SER A 134 -5.78 -13.80 5.09
CA SER A 134 -4.93 -14.16 3.94
C SER A 134 -3.72 -13.24 3.82
N THR A 135 -2.65 -13.78 3.24
CA THR A 135 -1.43 -13.02 2.97
C THR A 135 -0.98 -13.27 1.53
N TYR A 136 -0.72 -12.20 0.81
CA TYR A 136 -0.23 -12.21 -0.56
C TYR A 136 1.23 -11.80 -0.60
N SER A 137 2.06 -12.59 -1.29
CA SER A 137 3.47 -12.28 -1.50
C SER A 137 3.79 -12.34 -3.00
N GLN A 138 3.68 -11.18 -3.65
CA GLN A 138 3.86 -10.99 -5.09
C GLN A 138 4.63 -9.69 -5.40
N LYS A 139 5.66 -9.40 -4.60
CA LYS A 139 6.48 -8.18 -4.72
C LYS A 139 5.59 -6.92 -4.79
N HIS A 140 5.78 -6.03 -5.78
CA HIS A 140 4.99 -4.80 -5.96
C HIS A 140 3.50 -5.01 -6.28
N LEU A 141 3.03 -6.25 -6.48
CA LEU A 141 1.59 -6.56 -6.62
C LEU A 141 0.96 -7.09 -5.34
N SER A 142 1.72 -7.21 -4.25
CA SER A 142 1.24 -7.85 -3.02
C SER A 142 0.02 -7.14 -2.44
N PHE A 143 0.07 -5.81 -2.35
CA PHE A 143 -1.06 -5.00 -1.89
C PHE A 143 -2.25 -5.07 -2.84
N ASP A 144 -1.99 -4.91 -4.14
CA ASP A 144 -3.05 -4.93 -5.16
C ASP A 144 -3.80 -6.26 -5.14
N SER A 145 -3.07 -7.38 -4.96
CA SER A 145 -3.66 -8.72 -4.82
C SER A 145 -4.48 -8.87 -3.54
N ALA A 146 -4.01 -8.33 -2.42
CA ALA A 146 -4.75 -8.30 -1.16
C ALA A 146 -6.05 -7.46 -1.30
N LEU A 147 -5.96 -6.31 -1.96
CA LEU A 147 -7.12 -5.45 -2.23
C LEU A 147 -8.11 -6.10 -3.21
N TYR A 148 -7.60 -6.79 -4.24
CA TYR A 148 -8.43 -7.53 -5.19
C TYR A 148 -9.21 -8.67 -4.50
N ASP A 149 -8.56 -9.42 -3.62
CA ASP A 149 -9.23 -10.45 -2.83
C ASP A 149 -10.32 -9.85 -1.93
N ALA A 150 -10.02 -8.79 -1.19
CA ALA A 150 -11.03 -8.08 -0.39
C ALA A 150 -12.22 -7.63 -1.26
N TRP A 151 -11.95 -6.98 -2.40
CA TRP A 151 -12.97 -6.56 -3.35
C TRP A 151 -13.83 -7.73 -3.82
N LEU A 152 -13.23 -8.90 -4.12
CA LEU A 152 -13.94 -10.10 -4.53
C LEU A 152 -14.80 -10.67 -3.39
N GLN A 153 -14.30 -10.72 -2.15
CA GLN A 153 -15.05 -11.20 -0.98
C GLN A 153 -16.30 -10.33 -0.73
N PHE A 154 -16.18 -9.00 -0.84
CA PHE A 154 -17.34 -8.09 -0.77
C PHE A 154 -18.34 -8.36 -1.90
N ARG A 155 -17.85 -8.56 -3.14
CA ARG A 155 -18.71 -8.84 -4.30
C ARG A 155 -19.47 -10.16 -4.17
N LEU A 156 -18.86 -11.15 -3.54
CA LEU A 156 -19.48 -12.45 -3.23
C LEU A 156 -20.39 -12.41 -1.99
N GLY A 157 -20.47 -11.26 -1.29
CA GLY A 157 -21.28 -11.11 -0.08
C GLY A 157 -20.77 -11.94 1.11
N ARG A 158 -19.49 -12.29 1.11
CA ARG A 158 -18.89 -13.14 2.17
C ARG A 158 -18.41 -12.32 3.37
N ILE A 159 -18.14 -11.04 3.18
CA ILE A 159 -17.68 -10.10 4.21
C ILE A 159 -18.44 -8.79 4.12
N HIS A 160 -18.51 -8.06 5.24
CA HIS A 160 -19.09 -6.72 5.37
C HIS A 160 -18.04 -5.69 5.78
N SER A 161 -16.89 -6.13 6.29
CA SER A 161 -15.76 -5.29 6.66
C SER A 161 -14.44 -6.00 6.37
N ALA A 162 -13.41 -5.24 5.98
CA ALA A 162 -12.08 -5.78 5.75
C ALA A 162 -10.99 -4.76 6.12
N LEU A 163 -9.99 -5.23 6.84
CA LEU A 163 -8.73 -4.53 6.99
C LEU A 163 -7.74 -5.06 5.95
N VAL A 164 -7.37 -4.21 4.99
CA VAL A 164 -6.40 -4.56 3.94
C VAL A 164 -5.11 -3.80 4.21
N GLY A 165 -3.98 -4.49 4.27
CA GLY A 165 -2.69 -3.86 4.57
C GLY A 165 -1.57 -4.28 3.62
N ALA A 166 -0.50 -3.48 3.62
CA ALA A 166 0.78 -3.87 3.02
C ALA A 166 1.92 -3.39 3.91
N HIS A 167 2.87 -4.30 4.15
CA HIS A 167 3.90 -4.07 5.16
C HIS A 167 5.22 -4.67 4.68
N ASP A 168 6.20 -3.81 4.44
CA ASP A 168 7.57 -4.22 4.09
C ASP A 168 8.59 -3.37 4.83
N GLU A 169 9.68 -4.00 5.21
CA GLU A 169 10.87 -3.35 5.75
C GLU A 169 12.07 -3.55 4.83
N MET A 170 13.07 -2.72 5.01
CA MET A 170 14.33 -2.79 4.30
C MET A 170 15.48 -2.71 5.32
N THR A 171 16.52 -3.51 5.11
CA THR A 171 17.76 -3.40 5.86
C THR A 171 18.87 -2.85 4.97
N ALA A 172 19.93 -2.30 5.55
CA ALA A 172 21.08 -1.82 4.79
C ALA A 172 21.76 -2.93 3.98
N VAL A 173 21.78 -4.16 4.53
CA VAL A 173 22.34 -5.34 3.85
C VAL A 173 21.48 -5.68 2.64
N PHE A 174 20.17 -5.80 2.81
CA PHE A 174 19.25 -6.14 1.74
C PHE A 174 19.20 -5.05 0.65
N HIS A 175 19.22 -3.76 1.04
CA HIS A 175 19.36 -2.65 0.10
C HIS A 175 20.62 -2.80 -0.77
N SER A 176 21.77 -3.11 -0.16
CA SER A 176 23.00 -3.34 -0.91
C SER A 176 22.89 -4.50 -1.91
N PHE A 177 22.20 -5.58 -1.54
CA PHE A 177 21.94 -6.69 -2.46
C PHE A 177 21.03 -6.30 -3.61
N MET A 178 19.93 -5.59 -3.35
CA MET A 178 18.97 -5.13 -4.36
C MET A 178 19.65 -4.21 -5.39
N ARG A 179 20.51 -3.30 -4.92
CA ARG A 179 21.34 -2.44 -5.78
C ARG A 179 22.28 -3.25 -6.66
N LYS A 180 23.07 -4.14 -6.06
CA LYS A 180 24.03 -4.98 -6.79
C LYS A 180 23.37 -5.93 -7.80
N ALA A 181 22.16 -6.37 -7.51
CA ALA A 181 21.38 -7.23 -8.38
C ALA A 181 20.62 -6.46 -9.49
N GLY A 182 20.69 -5.12 -9.50
CA GLY A 182 20.03 -4.28 -10.51
C GLY A 182 18.51 -4.17 -10.34
N PHE A 183 17.99 -4.42 -9.15
CA PHE A 183 16.55 -4.27 -8.85
C PHE A 183 16.15 -2.83 -8.52
N LEU A 184 17.11 -1.98 -8.15
CA LEU A 184 16.89 -0.57 -7.83
C LEU A 184 17.56 0.30 -8.90
N SER A 185 16.84 1.28 -9.44
CA SER A 185 17.40 2.30 -10.33
C SER A 185 18.12 3.39 -9.53
N GLU A 186 18.94 4.22 -10.20
CA GLU A 186 19.60 5.36 -9.58
C GLU A 186 18.61 6.43 -9.10
N CYS A 187 17.40 6.46 -9.69
CA CYS A 187 16.33 7.40 -9.30
C CYS A 187 15.53 6.93 -8.08
N ASP A 188 15.73 5.68 -7.61
CA ASP A 188 14.96 5.13 -6.51
C ASP A 188 15.49 5.60 -5.16
N ILE A 189 14.62 6.23 -4.38
CA ILE A 189 14.79 6.32 -2.92
C ILE A 189 14.22 5.02 -2.35
N CYS A 190 15.08 4.11 -1.95
CA CYS A 190 14.64 2.86 -1.33
C CYS A 190 14.08 3.16 0.06
N SER A 191 12.88 2.66 0.34
CA SER A 191 12.16 2.97 1.56
C SER A 191 11.57 1.73 2.25
N GLU A 192 10.82 1.96 3.29
CA GLU A 192 10.00 1.01 4.03
C GLU A 192 8.57 1.53 4.07
N ALA A 193 7.58 0.66 4.24
CA ALA A 193 6.20 1.09 4.41
C ALA A 193 5.38 0.11 5.23
N ALA A 194 4.45 0.66 6.01
CA ALA A 194 3.30 -0.05 6.55
C ALA A 194 2.06 0.77 6.26
N VAL A 195 1.10 0.19 5.56
CA VAL A 195 -0.17 0.82 5.18
C VAL A 195 -1.32 -0.08 5.58
N SER A 196 -2.37 0.49 6.13
CA SER A 196 -3.61 -0.22 6.42
C SER A 196 -4.80 0.61 5.96
N VAL A 197 -5.70 -0.03 5.21
CA VAL A 197 -6.94 0.54 4.65
C VAL A 197 -8.12 -0.25 5.19
N LEU A 198 -9.06 0.44 5.81
CA LEU A 198 -10.29 -0.15 6.33
C LEU A 198 -11.43 0.03 5.34
N LEU A 199 -12.01 -1.08 4.91
CA LEU A 199 -13.12 -1.15 3.97
C LEU A 199 -14.41 -1.59 4.66
N SER A 200 -15.54 -1.06 4.21
CA SER A 200 -16.89 -1.43 4.68
C SER A 200 -17.86 -1.59 3.52
N GLY A 201 -18.80 -2.53 3.66
CA GLY A 201 -19.94 -2.68 2.75
C GLY A 201 -21.07 -1.67 2.99
N GLU A 202 -20.99 -0.89 4.08
CA GLU A 202 -21.95 0.13 4.45
C GLU A 202 -21.26 1.49 4.61
N PRO A 203 -21.90 2.60 4.20
CA PRO A 203 -21.37 3.93 4.38
C PRO A 203 -21.39 4.36 5.85
N SER A 204 -20.53 5.28 6.20
CA SER A 204 -20.55 5.96 7.50
C SER A 204 -20.22 7.45 7.32
N GLU A 205 -20.39 8.25 8.37
CA GLU A 205 -19.96 9.66 8.37
C GLU A 205 -18.43 9.80 8.16
N LYS A 206 -17.69 8.72 8.42
CA LYS A 206 -16.23 8.65 8.24
C LYS A 206 -15.81 8.18 6.84
N THR A 207 -16.75 7.91 5.93
CA THR A 207 -16.44 7.46 4.58
C THR A 207 -15.59 8.50 3.84
N LEU A 208 -14.39 8.08 3.43
CA LEU A 208 -13.42 8.92 2.72
C LEU A 208 -13.69 8.92 1.21
N CYS A 209 -13.96 7.75 0.65
CA CYS A 209 -14.25 7.54 -0.78
C CYS A 209 -14.85 6.15 -0.98
N THR A 210 -15.13 5.77 -2.22
CA THR A 210 -15.58 4.42 -2.59
C THR A 210 -14.55 3.72 -3.46
N LEU A 211 -14.44 2.38 -3.30
CA LEU A 211 -13.65 1.52 -4.17
C LEU A 211 -14.51 1.07 -5.35
N GLY A 212 -14.30 1.69 -6.52
CA GLY A 212 -15.05 1.41 -7.75
C GLY A 212 -14.66 0.07 -8.39
N GLY A 213 -13.41 -0.34 -8.26
CA GLY A 213 -12.97 -1.63 -8.79
C GLY A 213 -11.47 -1.85 -8.65
N VAL A 214 -11.08 -3.12 -8.77
CA VAL A 214 -9.69 -3.57 -8.80
C VAL A 214 -9.53 -4.55 -9.95
N TRP A 215 -8.45 -4.41 -10.71
CA TRP A 215 -8.10 -5.33 -11.78
C TRP A 215 -6.59 -5.56 -11.79
N ILE A 216 -6.20 -6.81 -12.05
CA ILE A 216 -4.80 -7.22 -12.11
C ILE A 216 -4.63 -8.15 -13.32
N LYS A 217 -3.59 -7.93 -14.11
CA LYS A 217 -3.24 -8.79 -15.22
C LYS A 217 -1.73 -8.89 -15.40
N SER A 218 -1.28 -10.12 -15.70
CA SER A 218 0.09 -10.39 -16.10
C SER A 218 0.24 -10.15 -17.60
N ARG A 219 1.26 -9.40 -17.99
CA ARG A 219 1.65 -9.11 -19.38
C ARG A 219 0.49 -8.62 -20.27
N PRO A 220 -0.31 -7.64 -19.81
CA PRO A 220 -1.32 -7.08 -20.70
C PRO A 220 -0.66 -6.26 -21.81
N SER A 221 -1.29 -6.19 -22.99
CA SER A 221 -0.96 -5.14 -23.95
C SER A 221 -1.54 -3.80 -23.49
N SER A 222 -0.97 -2.68 -23.95
CA SER A 222 -1.51 -1.34 -23.66
C SER A 222 -2.97 -1.22 -24.08
N GLN A 223 -3.36 -1.82 -25.23
CA GLN A 223 -4.74 -1.85 -25.68
C GLN A 223 -5.66 -2.54 -24.65
N GLN A 224 -5.25 -3.71 -24.13
CA GLN A 224 -6.04 -4.42 -23.10
C GLN A 224 -6.19 -3.60 -21.81
N VAL A 225 -5.16 -2.85 -21.43
CA VAL A 225 -5.23 -1.95 -20.26
C VAL A 225 -6.21 -0.82 -20.53
N CYS A 226 -6.14 -0.16 -21.70
CA CYS A 226 -7.05 0.90 -22.11
C CYS A 226 -8.51 0.43 -22.17
N GLU A 227 -8.76 -0.75 -22.75
CA GLU A 227 -10.10 -1.36 -22.78
C GLU A 227 -10.63 -1.62 -21.36
N GLN A 228 -9.77 -2.12 -20.47
CA GLN A 228 -10.15 -2.37 -19.08
C GLN A 228 -10.43 -1.09 -18.31
N ILE A 229 -9.66 -0.01 -18.53
CA ILE A 229 -9.94 1.31 -17.94
C ILE A 229 -11.33 1.78 -18.35
N ARG A 230 -11.64 1.79 -19.65
CA ARG A 230 -12.96 2.21 -20.16
C ARG A 230 -14.08 1.38 -19.54
N LYS A 231 -13.93 0.05 -19.52
CA LYS A 231 -14.91 -0.84 -18.89
C LYS A 231 -15.11 -0.54 -17.41
N MET A 232 -14.02 -0.32 -16.67
CA MET A 232 -14.09 -0.04 -15.24
C MET A 232 -14.82 1.29 -14.97
N LEU A 233 -14.61 2.31 -15.81
CA LEU A 233 -15.31 3.57 -15.75
C LEU A 233 -16.81 3.39 -16.06
N GLU A 234 -17.16 2.72 -17.15
CA GLU A 234 -18.53 2.42 -17.55
C GLU A 234 -19.28 1.64 -16.45
N ASP A 235 -18.66 0.61 -15.86
CA ASP A 235 -19.23 -0.18 -14.76
C ASP A 235 -19.57 0.68 -13.52
N ASN A 236 -18.96 1.86 -13.39
CA ASN A 236 -19.20 2.83 -12.32
C ASN A 236 -20.00 4.06 -12.76
N GLY A 237 -20.49 4.09 -14.01
CA GLY A 237 -21.23 5.21 -14.57
C GLY A 237 -20.39 6.48 -14.79
N LEU A 238 -19.09 6.30 -15.02
CA LEU A 238 -18.12 7.37 -15.27
C LEU A 238 -17.66 7.35 -16.73
N SER A 239 -17.22 8.52 -17.19
CA SER A 239 -16.51 8.71 -18.45
C SER A 239 -15.02 9.00 -18.21
N PRO A 240 -14.15 8.96 -19.23
CA PRO A 240 -12.75 9.35 -19.09
C PRO A 240 -12.54 10.77 -18.52
N GLU A 241 -13.46 11.69 -18.80
CA GLU A 241 -13.44 13.09 -18.34
C GLU A 241 -13.72 13.21 -16.83
N ASP A 242 -14.36 12.21 -16.22
CA ASP A 242 -14.63 12.16 -14.77
C ASP A 242 -13.41 11.71 -13.96
N VAL A 243 -12.35 11.21 -14.63
CA VAL A 243 -11.08 10.87 -13.98
C VAL A 243 -10.24 12.14 -13.82
N GLY A 244 -10.28 12.73 -12.64
CA GLY A 244 -9.52 13.95 -12.37
C GLY A 244 -8.03 13.72 -12.32
N CYS A 245 -7.60 12.57 -11.80
CA CYS A 245 -6.20 12.25 -11.56
C CYS A 245 -5.87 10.78 -11.85
N VAL A 246 -4.64 10.53 -12.31
CA VAL A 246 -4.04 9.20 -12.38
C VAL A 246 -2.82 9.17 -11.45
N MET A 247 -2.86 8.29 -10.45
CA MET A 247 -1.76 8.07 -9.52
C MET A 247 -0.86 6.95 -10.04
N THR A 248 0.43 7.23 -10.22
CA THR A 248 1.41 6.31 -10.81
C THR A 248 2.66 6.16 -9.95
N GLY A 249 3.39 5.07 -10.17
CA GLY A 249 4.71 4.84 -9.59
C GLY A 249 5.87 5.44 -10.40
N MET A 250 5.61 6.41 -11.28
CA MET A 250 6.68 7.10 -12.03
C MET A 250 7.67 7.79 -11.08
N ASN A 251 8.96 7.67 -11.37
CA ASN A 251 10.05 8.19 -10.54
C ASN A 251 11.17 8.90 -11.33
N GLY A 252 10.99 9.12 -12.63
CA GLY A 252 11.98 9.73 -13.53
C GLY A 252 12.88 8.69 -14.21
N SER A 253 12.65 7.39 -14.05
CA SER A 253 13.41 6.35 -14.70
C SER A 253 12.88 6.02 -16.11
N GLU A 254 13.63 5.23 -16.87
CA GLU A 254 13.18 4.73 -18.19
C GLU A 254 11.88 3.92 -18.12
N ALA A 255 11.54 3.34 -16.96
CA ALA A 255 10.30 2.60 -16.75
C ALA A 255 9.05 3.49 -16.83
N ASP A 256 9.19 4.81 -16.71
CA ASP A 256 8.09 5.76 -16.85
C ASP A 256 7.44 5.70 -18.24
N ALA A 257 8.20 5.29 -19.26
CA ALA A 257 7.68 5.08 -20.62
C ALA A 257 6.58 4.00 -20.69
N ASP A 258 6.55 3.06 -19.74
CA ASP A 258 5.52 2.01 -19.68
C ASP A 258 4.11 2.59 -19.36
N TYR A 259 4.03 3.83 -18.86
CA TYR A 259 2.78 4.55 -18.55
C TYR A 259 2.28 5.44 -19.71
N ALA A 260 2.98 5.50 -20.87
CA ALA A 260 2.65 6.42 -21.96
C ALA A 260 1.20 6.27 -22.50
N PHE A 261 0.64 5.05 -22.47
CA PHE A 261 -0.74 4.78 -22.91
C PHE A 261 -1.80 5.57 -22.13
N LEU A 262 -1.48 6.07 -20.94
CA LEU A 262 -2.42 6.86 -20.13
C LEU A 262 -2.79 8.19 -20.81
N GLY A 263 -1.86 8.80 -21.54
CA GLY A 263 -2.14 10.00 -22.33
C GLY A 263 -3.19 9.80 -23.42
N ASP A 264 -3.32 8.58 -23.96
CA ASP A 264 -4.30 8.25 -25.01
C ASP A 264 -5.69 7.97 -24.43
N VAL A 265 -5.75 7.34 -23.24
CA VAL A 265 -7.04 6.90 -22.66
C VAL A 265 -7.62 7.92 -21.68
N LEU A 266 -6.79 8.73 -21.01
CA LEU A 266 -7.16 9.72 -20.00
C LEU A 266 -6.43 11.06 -20.24
N PRO A 267 -6.61 11.71 -21.41
CA PRO A 267 -5.81 12.89 -21.81
C PRO A 267 -6.02 14.12 -20.91
N GLN A 268 -7.15 14.18 -20.19
CA GLN A 268 -7.48 15.32 -19.31
C GLN A 268 -7.06 15.09 -17.85
N ALA A 269 -6.72 13.82 -17.47
CA ALA A 269 -6.39 13.50 -16.10
C ALA A 269 -5.01 14.03 -15.70
N SER A 270 -4.92 14.60 -14.50
CA SER A 270 -3.62 15.03 -13.94
C SER A 270 -2.78 13.83 -13.54
N SER A 271 -1.53 13.74 -14.03
CA SER A 271 -0.59 12.70 -13.63
C SER A 271 0.01 13.01 -12.26
N LEU A 272 -0.11 12.05 -11.33
CA LEU A 272 0.43 12.13 -9.96
C LEU A 272 1.46 11.03 -9.74
N ARG A 273 2.48 11.32 -8.92
CA ARG A 273 3.60 10.41 -8.67
C ARG A 273 3.82 10.24 -7.17
N TYR A 274 3.67 9.01 -6.66
CA TYR A 274 3.85 8.76 -5.22
C TYR A 274 5.29 8.38 -4.83
N LYS A 275 6.06 7.72 -5.71
CA LYS A 275 7.42 7.25 -5.38
C LYS A 275 8.41 8.38 -5.04
N PRO A 276 8.43 9.53 -5.72
CA PRO A 276 9.32 10.63 -5.32
C PRO A 276 9.06 11.17 -3.91
N LEU A 277 7.84 10.99 -3.39
CA LEU A 277 7.44 11.43 -2.06
C LEU A 277 7.66 10.37 -0.99
N PHE A 278 7.29 9.13 -1.28
CA PHE A 278 7.27 8.04 -0.28
C PHE A 278 8.41 7.03 -0.44
N GLY A 279 9.20 7.17 -1.49
CA GLY A 279 10.20 6.17 -1.85
C GLY A 279 9.63 4.94 -2.52
N ASP A 280 10.49 3.97 -2.82
CA ASP A 280 10.14 2.69 -3.44
C ASP A 280 10.44 1.52 -2.50
N CYS A 281 9.47 0.64 -2.37
CA CYS A 281 9.53 -0.66 -1.71
C CYS A 281 8.38 -1.53 -2.24
N PHE A 282 8.32 -2.79 -1.87
CA PHE A 282 7.24 -3.67 -2.37
C PHE A 282 5.84 -3.24 -1.91
N SER A 283 5.72 -2.52 -0.79
CA SER A 283 4.47 -1.94 -0.31
C SER A 283 4.22 -0.50 -0.82
N ALA A 284 5.08 0.07 -1.66
CA ALA A 284 4.91 1.42 -2.19
C ALA A 284 3.59 1.62 -2.97
N PRO A 285 3.05 0.65 -3.73
CA PRO A 285 1.73 0.78 -4.36
C PRO A 285 0.60 1.07 -3.36
N ALA A 286 0.68 0.54 -2.14
CA ALA A 286 -0.27 0.85 -1.07
C ALA A 286 -0.19 2.33 -0.63
N LEU A 287 1.00 2.93 -0.65
CA LEU A 287 1.17 4.37 -0.38
C LEU A 287 0.55 5.21 -1.51
N GLY A 288 0.64 4.76 -2.76
CA GLY A 288 -0.07 5.38 -3.88
C GLY A 288 -1.59 5.38 -3.69
N VAL A 289 -2.17 4.26 -3.27
CA VAL A 289 -3.60 4.14 -2.94
C VAL A 289 -3.95 4.99 -1.71
N TYR A 290 -3.14 4.97 -0.66
CA TYR A 290 -3.31 5.84 0.50
C TYR A 290 -3.34 7.32 0.10
N ALA A 291 -2.38 7.77 -0.71
CA ALA A 291 -2.32 9.16 -1.18
C ALA A 291 -3.55 9.54 -2.02
N ALA A 292 -4.00 8.64 -2.91
CA ALA A 292 -5.20 8.84 -3.72
C ALA A 292 -6.46 8.98 -2.85
N ILE A 293 -6.61 8.14 -1.81
CA ILE A 293 -7.70 8.23 -0.82
C ILE A 293 -7.68 9.59 -0.14
N GLN A 294 -6.51 10.06 0.32
CA GLN A 294 -6.41 11.36 1.01
C GLN A 294 -6.70 12.54 0.06
N CYS A 295 -6.27 12.46 -1.20
CA CYS A 295 -6.58 13.49 -2.21
C CYS A 295 -8.10 13.58 -2.46
N LEU A 296 -8.80 12.45 -2.58
CA LEU A 296 -10.25 12.41 -2.74
C LEU A 296 -10.98 12.95 -1.51
N ALA A 297 -10.59 12.51 -0.32
CA ALA A 297 -11.20 12.94 0.93
C ALA A 297 -11.06 14.45 1.17
N LYS A 298 -9.90 15.03 0.82
CA LYS A 298 -9.65 16.47 0.93
C LYS A 298 -10.11 17.28 -0.29
N GLY A 299 -10.48 16.63 -1.39
CA GLY A 299 -10.87 17.27 -2.66
C GLY A 299 -9.74 18.00 -3.38
N LYS A 300 -8.49 17.81 -2.96
CA LYS A 300 -7.31 18.50 -3.50
C LYS A 300 -6.09 17.59 -3.61
N VAL A 301 -5.25 17.89 -4.59
CA VAL A 301 -3.93 17.28 -4.81
C VAL A 301 -2.86 18.24 -4.31
N PRO A 302 -1.99 17.84 -3.38
CA PRO A 302 -0.88 18.66 -2.96
C PRO A 302 0.22 18.72 -4.04
N SER A 303 0.99 19.80 -4.04
CA SER A 303 2.09 20.03 -5.01
C SER A 303 3.14 18.91 -5.00
N CYS A 304 3.39 18.30 -3.86
CA CYS A 304 4.39 17.24 -3.72
C CYS A 304 4.10 15.94 -4.50
N LEU A 305 2.88 15.77 -5.02
CA LEU A 305 2.50 14.66 -5.89
C LEU A 305 2.55 14.99 -7.38
N THR A 306 2.66 16.27 -7.75
CA THR A 306 2.67 16.73 -9.14
C THR A 306 4.09 16.90 -9.66
N ALA A 307 4.28 16.80 -10.98
CA ALA A 307 5.59 16.94 -11.59
C ALA A 307 6.09 18.39 -11.63
N ASP A 308 5.15 19.34 -11.62
CA ASP A 308 5.38 20.80 -11.73
C ASP A 308 5.23 21.53 -10.39
N ASP A 309 5.17 20.78 -9.29
CA ASP A 309 5.00 21.29 -7.92
C ASP A 309 3.80 22.24 -7.74
N THR A 310 2.72 22.06 -8.56
CA THR A 310 1.51 22.88 -8.46
C THR A 310 0.34 22.09 -7.87
N PRO A 311 -0.36 22.63 -6.84
CA PRO A 311 -1.54 21.98 -6.29
C PRO A 311 -2.71 22.06 -7.29
N ARG A 312 -3.57 21.04 -7.27
CA ARG A 312 -4.72 20.90 -8.20
C ARG A 312 -5.97 20.38 -7.50
N PRO A 313 -7.17 20.61 -8.06
CA PRO A 313 -8.37 19.89 -7.61
C PRO A 313 -8.22 18.39 -7.91
N CYS A 314 -8.76 17.55 -7.03
CA CYS A 314 -8.66 16.09 -7.19
C CYS A 314 -9.63 15.53 -8.24
N GLY A 315 -10.77 16.21 -8.50
CA GLY A 315 -11.84 15.70 -9.37
C GLY A 315 -12.76 14.71 -8.66
N GLN A 316 -13.53 13.94 -9.46
CA GLN A 316 -14.54 13.00 -8.96
C GLN A 316 -13.99 11.60 -8.72
N SER A 317 -12.95 11.24 -9.44
CA SER A 317 -12.30 9.94 -9.29
C SER A 317 -10.78 10.01 -9.49
N VAL A 318 -10.10 9.04 -8.94
CA VAL A 318 -8.65 8.80 -9.11
C VAL A 318 -8.47 7.36 -9.56
N LEU A 319 -7.75 7.18 -10.66
CA LEU A 319 -7.28 5.87 -11.09
C LEU A 319 -5.85 5.68 -10.60
N VAL A 320 -5.61 4.66 -9.79
CA VAL A 320 -4.26 4.24 -9.42
C VAL A 320 -3.81 3.17 -10.39
N VAL A 321 -2.67 3.40 -11.03
CA VAL A 321 -2.07 2.47 -12.00
C VAL A 321 -0.71 2.06 -11.48
N ASN A 322 -0.52 0.77 -11.25
CA ASN A 322 0.76 0.19 -10.87
C ASN A 322 1.26 -0.74 -11.97
N ILE A 323 2.46 -0.48 -12.49
CA ILE A 323 3.16 -1.37 -13.41
C ILE A 323 4.34 -1.97 -12.67
N ALA A 324 4.19 -3.25 -12.31
CA ALA A 324 5.18 -3.99 -11.55
C ALA A 324 6.11 -4.78 -12.49
N GLU A 325 7.43 -4.62 -12.31
CA GLU A 325 8.47 -5.38 -13.01
C GLU A 325 8.33 -5.30 -14.55
N ARG A 326 7.77 -4.21 -15.09
CA ARG A 326 7.50 -4.01 -16.54
C ARG A 326 6.68 -5.14 -17.18
N ARG A 327 5.95 -5.92 -16.39
CA ARG A 327 5.24 -7.14 -16.83
C ARG A 327 3.82 -7.26 -16.34
N HIS A 328 3.53 -6.67 -15.20
CA HIS A 328 2.25 -6.82 -14.53
C HIS A 328 1.60 -5.46 -14.37
N CYS A 329 0.31 -5.38 -14.61
CA CYS A 329 -0.43 -4.14 -14.42
C CYS A 329 -1.59 -4.38 -13.46
N SER A 330 -1.76 -3.45 -12.52
CA SER A 330 -2.97 -3.33 -11.73
C SER A 330 -3.63 -1.97 -11.92
N LEU A 331 -4.95 -1.96 -11.83
CA LEU A 331 -5.80 -0.79 -11.89
C LEU A 331 -6.70 -0.78 -10.66
N ILE A 332 -6.71 0.33 -9.94
CA ILE A 332 -7.57 0.53 -8.77
C ILE A 332 -8.32 1.85 -8.98
N LEU A 333 -9.65 1.78 -9.09
CA LEU A 333 -10.49 2.96 -9.25
C LEU A 333 -11.06 3.37 -7.89
N LEU A 334 -10.81 4.61 -7.51
CA LEU A 334 -11.36 5.25 -6.33
C LEU A 334 -12.27 6.40 -6.76
N CYS A 335 -13.46 6.50 -6.18
CA CYS A 335 -14.44 7.52 -6.53
C CYS A 335 -14.85 8.31 -5.29
N LYS A 336 -15.13 9.60 -5.48
CA LYS A 336 -15.69 10.44 -4.43
C LYS A 336 -17.02 9.86 -3.95
N ASN A 337 -17.29 9.99 -2.66
CA ASN A 337 -18.54 9.49 -2.06
C ASN A 337 -19.70 10.43 -2.36
#